data_8bcfdf9cd1715026ceaeef1dd278e534
#
_entry.id   8bcfdf9cd1715026ceaeef1dd278e534
#
_cell.length_a   1.000
_cell.length_b   1.000
_cell.length_c   1.000
_cell.angle_alpha   90.00
_cell.angle_beta   90.00
_cell.angle_gamma   90.00
#
_symmetry.space_group_name_H-M   'P 1'
#
loop_
_entity.id
_entity.type
_entity.pdbx_description
1 polymer ?
#
loop_
_entity_poly.entity_id
_entity_poly.type
_entity_poly.pdbx_seq_one_letter_code
_entity_poly.pdbx_strand_id
1 'polypeptide(L)'
;RGRTVRRVALIAVLGVLLSATTAAGLWFATIMGKLGDSNVITNNLRQILVDTDEAKDPFYVLLLGTDGRPGEDTYRADSIILARVDPTQKQATLISIPRDTKVVYKGSTMKINACHTYGGAEAMVQAVNELCGVQIAHYAEVSFDGMQSLIDSVGGIDINATDDVDDPEHLDIKITAGQQH
;
A
#
# COMPACT_ATOMS: atom_id res chain seq x y z
N ARG A 1 22.19 -45.90 -23.96
CA ARG A 1 20.91 -45.18 -24.16
C ARG A 1 20.37 -44.52 -22.87
N GLY A 2 20.46 -45.15 -21.69
CA GLY A 2 19.90 -44.57 -20.44
C GLY A 2 20.59 -43.29 -19.91
N ARG A 3 21.92 -43.16 -20.11
CA ARG A 3 22.69 -41.99 -19.66
C ARG A 3 22.37 -40.71 -20.44
N THR A 4 22.11 -40.82 -21.74
CA THR A 4 21.77 -39.69 -22.63
C THR A 4 20.37 -39.19 -22.31
N VAL A 5 19.40 -40.09 -22.10
CA VAL A 5 18.02 -39.71 -21.71
C VAL A 5 17.99 -38.99 -20.38
N ARG A 6 18.75 -39.46 -19.37
CA ARG A 6 18.86 -38.78 -18.07
C ARG A 6 19.49 -37.40 -18.19
N ARG A 7 20.51 -37.19 -19.02
CA ARG A 7 21.13 -35.88 -19.25
C ARG A 7 20.15 -34.91 -19.93
N VAL A 8 19.43 -35.38 -20.96
CA VAL A 8 18.43 -34.55 -21.65
C VAL A 8 17.28 -34.17 -20.71
N ALA A 9 16.78 -35.10 -19.90
CA ALA A 9 15.75 -34.82 -18.88
C ALA A 9 16.25 -33.82 -17.85
N LEU A 10 17.48 -33.91 -17.38
CA LEU A 10 18.06 -32.99 -16.40
C LEU A 10 18.24 -31.58 -16.98
N ILE A 11 18.66 -31.46 -18.24
CA ILE A 11 18.75 -30.16 -18.93
C ILE A 11 17.37 -29.55 -19.12
N ALA A 12 16.35 -30.34 -19.48
CA ALA A 12 14.99 -29.88 -19.64
C ALA A 12 14.42 -29.36 -18.31
N VAL A 13 14.62 -30.09 -17.20
CA VAL A 13 14.18 -29.66 -15.87
C VAL A 13 14.90 -28.38 -15.44
N LEU A 14 16.20 -28.26 -15.64
CA LEU A 14 16.95 -27.04 -15.35
C LEU A 14 16.48 -25.86 -16.20
N GLY A 15 16.16 -26.09 -17.48
CA GLY A 15 15.59 -25.05 -18.35
C GLY A 15 14.22 -24.54 -17.87
N VAL A 16 13.34 -25.44 -17.43
CA VAL A 16 12.05 -25.09 -16.87
C VAL A 16 12.21 -24.30 -15.54
N LEU A 17 13.08 -24.74 -14.65
CA LEU A 17 13.36 -24.04 -13.40
C LEU A 17 13.94 -22.65 -13.65
N LEU A 18 14.87 -22.53 -14.61
CA LEU A 18 15.47 -21.23 -14.95
C LEU A 18 14.44 -20.28 -15.56
N SER A 19 13.56 -20.78 -16.43
CA SER A 19 12.49 -19.97 -17.02
C SER A 19 11.46 -19.54 -15.97
N ALA A 20 11.12 -20.41 -15.02
CA ALA A 20 10.19 -20.08 -13.92
C ALA A 20 10.79 -19.02 -12.98
N THR A 21 12.07 -19.12 -12.64
CA THR A 21 12.74 -18.12 -11.78
C THR A 21 12.90 -16.78 -12.48
N THR A 22 13.21 -16.77 -13.79
CA THR A 22 13.27 -15.52 -14.56
C THR A 22 11.91 -14.88 -14.73
N ALA A 23 10.86 -15.66 -14.98
CA ALA A 23 9.49 -15.13 -15.06
C ALA A 23 9.02 -14.55 -13.71
N ALA A 24 9.27 -15.24 -12.60
CA ALA A 24 8.97 -14.75 -11.26
C ALA A 24 9.77 -13.47 -10.93
N GLY A 25 11.05 -13.42 -11.30
CA GLY A 25 11.88 -12.23 -11.11
C GLY A 25 11.41 -11.03 -11.91
N LEU A 26 11.04 -11.23 -13.19
CA LEU A 26 10.47 -10.16 -14.02
C LEU A 26 9.11 -9.71 -13.52
N TRP A 27 8.25 -10.62 -13.11
CA TRP A 27 6.95 -10.30 -12.51
C TRP A 27 7.11 -9.47 -11.23
N PHE A 28 8.01 -9.91 -10.32
CA PHE A 28 8.34 -9.16 -9.10
C PHE A 28 8.91 -7.78 -9.40
N ALA A 29 9.84 -7.67 -10.36
CA ALA A 29 10.41 -6.38 -10.77
C ALA A 29 9.36 -5.45 -11.39
N THR A 30 8.37 -6.00 -12.13
CA THR A 30 7.27 -5.22 -12.70
C THR A 30 6.34 -4.68 -11.61
N ILE A 31 6.03 -5.50 -10.60
CA ILE A 31 5.23 -5.07 -9.45
C ILE A 31 5.99 -4.02 -8.65
N MET A 32 7.25 -4.25 -8.33
CA MET A 32 8.09 -3.29 -7.60
C MET A 32 8.25 -1.98 -8.38
N GLY A 33 8.36 -2.03 -9.71
CA GLY A 33 8.41 -0.83 -10.56
C GLY A 33 7.10 -0.03 -10.55
N LYS A 34 5.96 -0.69 -10.45
CA LYS A 34 4.65 -0.03 -10.34
C LYS A 34 4.36 0.52 -8.93
N LEU A 35 4.85 -0.16 -7.89
CA LEU A 35 4.73 0.29 -6.49
C LEU A 35 5.75 1.39 -6.15
N GLY A 36 6.83 1.48 -6.90
CA GLY A 36 7.94 2.42 -6.66
C GLY A 36 7.87 3.67 -7.51
N ASP A 37 6.70 4.16 -7.92
CA ASP A 37 6.60 5.47 -8.55
C ASP A 37 6.99 6.54 -7.53
N SER A 38 8.28 6.88 -7.59
CA SER A 38 9.06 7.52 -6.52
C SER A 38 8.78 9.03 -6.36
N ASN A 39 7.77 9.56 -7.03
CA ASN A 39 7.42 10.97 -6.92
C ASN A 39 6.79 11.33 -5.56
N VAL A 40 6.23 10.34 -4.85
CA VAL A 40 5.62 10.55 -3.53
C VAL A 40 6.67 10.56 -2.42
N ILE A 41 7.73 9.73 -2.54
CA ILE A 41 8.80 9.66 -1.52
C ILE A 41 9.90 10.66 -1.86
N THR A 42 9.69 11.89 -1.43
CA THR A 42 10.66 12.99 -1.57
C THR A 42 11.88 12.77 -0.68
N ASN A 43 12.98 13.48 -0.97
CA ASN A 43 14.16 13.47 -0.11
C ASN A 43 13.85 14.00 1.31
N ASN A 44 12.91 14.93 1.44
CA ASN A 44 12.49 15.47 2.72
C ASN A 44 11.70 14.43 3.52
N LEU A 45 10.78 13.70 2.86
CA LEU A 45 10.04 12.61 3.50
C LEU A 45 11.01 11.55 4.05
N ARG A 46 12.03 11.16 3.28
CA ARG A 46 13.05 10.20 3.74
C ARG A 46 13.80 10.63 5.00
N GLN A 47 13.98 11.95 5.22
CA GLN A 47 14.62 12.47 6.43
C GLN A 47 13.71 12.42 7.68
N ILE A 48 12.41 12.31 7.49
CA ILE A 48 11.42 12.24 8.57
C ILE A 48 11.11 10.79 8.96
N LEU A 49 11.24 9.88 8.00
CA LEU A 49 11.11 8.43 8.25
C LEU A 49 12.33 7.92 9.02
N VAL A 50 12.11 6.97 9.91
CA VAL A 50 13.18 6.37 10.71
C VAL A 50 13.65 5.05 10.11
N ASP A 51 14.95 4.81 10.17
CA ASP A 51 15.51 3.51 9.83
C ASP A 51 15.19 2.49 10.92
N THR A 52 14.88 1.27 10.52
CA THR A 52 14.59 0.16 11.44
C THR A 52 15.18 -1.15 10.90
N ASP A 53 15.55 -2.07 11.78
CA ASP A 53 15.87 -3.45 11.40
C ASP A 53 14.56 -4.24 11.26
N GLU A 54 13.97 -4.18 10.07
CA GLU A 54 12.68 -4.79 9.76
C GLU A 54 12.63 -6.31 10.02
N ALA A 55 13.77 -6.95 10.18
CA ALA A 55 13.83 -8.38 10.50
C ALA A 55 13.69 -8.66 12.01
N LYS A 56 13.93 -7.65 12.87
CA LYS A 56 14.07 -7.83 14.31
C LYS A 56 13.18 -6.91 15.15
N ASP A 57 13.02 -5.67 14.70
CA ASP A 57 12.35 -4.64 15.51
C ASP A 57 10.94 -4.35 15.00
N PRO A 58 9.97 -4.13 15.89
CA PRO A 58 8.66 -3.63 15.51
C PRO A 58 8.78 -2.22 14.90
N PHE A 59 8.03 -1.98 13.82
CA PHE A 59 8.03 -0.69 13.13
C PHE A 59 6.62 -0.22 12.77
N TYR A 60 6.51 1.07 12.45
CA TYR A 60 5.26 1.68 12.04
C TYR A 60 5.25 2.03 10.57
N VAL A 61 4.12 1.75 9.92
CA VAL A 61 3.83 2.08 8.53
C VAL A 61 2.61 2.98 8.50
N LEU A 62 2.69 4.11 7.81
CA LEU A 62 1.53 4.95 7.51
C LEU A 62 0.99 4.59 6.13
N LEU A 63 -0.26 4.14 6.10
CA LEU A 63 -0.98 3.81 4.88
C LEU A 63 -2.05 4.88 4.63
N LEU A 64 -2.03 5.51 3.47
CA LEU A 64 -3.04 6.48 3.06
C LEU A 64 -3.83 6.00 1.85
N GLY A 65 -5.15 6.16 1.92
CA GLY A 65 -6.03 6.11 0.77
C GLY A 65 -6.44 7.52 0.39
N THR A 66 -6.21 7.91 -0.86
CA THR A 66 -6.46 9.27 -1.35
C THR A 66 -7.49 9.29 -2.47
N ASP A 67 -8.22 10.41 -2.58
CA ASP A 67 -9.16 10.66 -3.65
C ASP A 67 -8.53 11.33 -4.87
N GLY A 68 -7.20 11.42 -4.91
CA GLY A 68 -6.45 12.04 -6.00
C GLY A 68 -6.72 11.37 -7.35
N ARG A 69 -6.99 12.20 -8.35
CA ARG A 69 -7.17 11.79 -9.74
C ARG A 69 -5.98 12.23 -10.58
N PRO A 70 -5.68 11.55 -11.70
CA PRO A 70 -4.62 11.96 -12.58
C PRO A 70 -4.78 13.42 -13.01
N GLY A 71 -3.76 14.26 -12.74
CA GLY A 71 -3.75 15.67 -13.09
C GLY A 71 -4.27 16.63 -12.02
N GLU A 72 -4.62 16.15 -10.84
CA GLU A 72 -4.96 16.99 -9.68
C GLU A 72 -3.70 17.24 -8.85
N ASP A 73 -3.40 18.52 -8.58
CA ASP A 73 -2.24 18.90 -7.75
C ASP A 73 -2.53 18.87 -6.25
N THR A 74 -3.81 18.82 -5.86
CA THR A 74 -4.24 18.82 -4.46
C THR A 74 -5.37 17.84 -4.23
N TYR A 75 -5.17 16.88 -3.35
CA TYR A 75 -6.14 15.86 -2.96
C TYR A 75 -6.07 15.61 -1.46
N ARG A 76 -7.01 14.83 -0.94
CA ARG A 76 -7.14 14.56 0.48
C ARG A 76 -6.89 13.10 0.77
N ALA A 77 -6.37 12.84 1.97
CA ALA A 77 -6.32 11.51 2.53
C ALA A 77 -7.65 11.22 3.24
N ASP A 78 -8.47 10.35 2.66
CA ASP A 78 -9.75 9.97 3.22
C ASP A 78 -9.68 8.71 4.07
N SER A 79 -8.71 7.85 3.80
CA SER A 79 -8.37 6.71 4.63
C SER A 79 -6.97 6.90 5.21
N ILE A 80 -6.84 6.83 6.53
CA ILE A 80 -5.58 7.02 7.26
C ILE A 80 -5.43 5.85 8.22
N ILE A 81 -4.46 4.97 7.95
CA ILE A 81 -4.23 3.78 8.75
C ILE A 81 -2.79 3.78 9.24
N LEU A 82 -2.61 3.74 10.55
CA LEU A 82 -1.32 3.47 11.18
C LEU A 82 -1.20 1.98 11.46
N ALA A 83 -0.28 1.32 10.79
CA ALA A 83 0.02 -0.09 10.99
C ALA A 83 1.28 -0.25 11.85
N ARG A 84 1.19 -1.01 12.95
CA ARG A 84 2.35 -1.50 13.68
C ARG A 84 2.63 -2.93 13.24
N VAL A 85 3.79 -3.16 12.68
CA VAL A 85 4.25 -4.48 12.22
C VAL A 85 5.29 -5.00 13.23
N ASP A 86 5.07 -6.22 13.71
CA ASP A 86 6.02 -6.92 14.59
C ASP A 86 6.48 -8.21 13.90
N PRO A 87 7.64 -8.19 13.25
CA PRO A 87 8.13 -9.33 12.48
C PRO A 87 8.51 -10.51 13.36
N THR A 88 8.92 -10.26 14.61
CA THR A 88 9.31 -11.31 15.54
C THR A 88 8.12 -12.10 16.05
N GLN A 89 7.00 -11.43 16.29
CA GLN A 89 5.75 -12.03 16.70
C GLN A 89 4.85 -12.42 15.51
N LYS A 90 5.24 -12.03 14.28
CA LYS A 90 4.44 -12.20 13.06
C LYS A 90 3.03 -11.62 13.20
N GLN A 91 2.95 -10.43 13.77
CA GLN A 91 1.70 -9.72 14.04
C GLN A 91 1.68 -8.34 13.39
N ALA A 92 0.50 -7.93 12.95
CA ALA A 92 0.23 -6.58 12.52
C ALA A 92 -0.99 -6.04 13.27
N THR A 93 -0.88 -4.83 13.79
CA THR A 93 -1.99 -4.09 14.42
C THR A 93 -2.30 -2.87 13.57
N LEU A 94 -3.56 -2.72 13.19
CA LEU A 94 -4.02 -1.60 12.37
C LEU A 94 -4.87 -0.65 13.22
N ILE A 95 -4.57 0.64 13.15
CA ILE A 95 -5.31 1.71 13.81
C ILE A 95 -5.82 2.64 12.72
N SER A 96 -7.14 2.70 12.55
CA SER A 96 -7.77 3.67 11.66
C SER A 96 -7.88 5.01 12.37
N ILE A 97 -7.36 6.06 11.74
CA ILE A 97 -7.42 7.45 12.22
C ILE A 97 -8.51 8.16 11.42
N PRO A 98 -9.60 8.63 12.06
CA PRO A 98 -10.65 9.35 11.35
C PRO A 98 -10.10 10.59 10.65
N ARG A 99 -10.47 10.80 9.40
CA ARG A 99 -9.98 11.93 8.58
C ARG A 99 -10.26 13.31 9.17
N ASP A 100 -11.28 13.41 10.02
CA ASP A 100 -11.68 14.65 10.69
C ASP A 100 -11.01 14.86 12.05
N THR A 101 -10.05 13.99 12.42
CA THR A 101 -9.30 14.12 13.68
C THR A 101 -8.61 15.48 13.74
N LYS A 102 -8.80 16.17 14.87
CA LYS A 102 -8.19 17.47 15.13
C LYS A 102 -6.70 17.31 15.41
N VAL A 103 -5.88 18.03 14.67
CA VAL A 103 -4.42 18.12 14.85
C VAL A 103 -3.94 19.55 14.82
N VAL A 104 -2.72 19.79 15.28
CA VAL A 104 -2.02 21.07 15.13
C VAL A 104 -0.86 20.86 14.16
N TYR A 105 -0.86 21.55 13.04
CA TYR A 105 0.22 21.51 12.07
C TYR A 105 0.75 22.92 11.83
N LYS A 106 2.06 23.13 12.01
CA LYS A 106 2.73 24.45 11.88
C LYS A 106 2.02 25.56 12.65
N GLY A 107 1.54 25.24 13.89
CA GLY A 107 0.86 26.19 14.77
C GLY A 107 -0.61 26.45 14.43
N SER A 108 -1.15 25.85 13.40
CA SER A 108 -2.57 25.97 13.01
C SER A 108 -3.34 24.71 13.35
N THR A 109 -4.53 24.89 13.94
CA THR A 109 -5.45 23.78 14.21
C THR A 109 -6.25 23.44 12.96
N MET A 110 -6.24 22.16 12.55
CA MET A 110 -6.96 21.68 11.38
C MET A 110 -7.40 20.23 11.52
N LYS A 111 -8.15 19.73 10.55
CA LYS A 111 -8.42 18.30 10.38
C LYS A 111 -7.18 17.61 9.82
N ILE A 112 -6.90 16.36 10.25
CA ILE A 112 -5.71 15.66 9.83
C ILE A 112 -5.63 15.45 8.31
N ASN A 113 -6.77 15.21 7.63
CA ASN A 113 -6.80 15.04 6.17
C ASN A 113 -6.35 16.32 5.42
N ALA A 114 -6.54 17.50 6.02
CA ALA A 114 -6.08 18.77 5.44
C ALA A 114 -4.55 18.89 5.45
N CYS A 115 -3.85 18.19 6.35
CA CYS A 115 -2.39 18.17 6.36
C CYS A 115 -1.85 17.67 5.02
N HIS A 116 -2.51 16.68 4.40
CA HIS A 116 -2.13 16.17 3.08
C HIS A 116 -2.20 17.27 2.01
N THR A 117 -3.30 18.01 1.96
CA THR A 117 -3.49 19.13 1.02
C THR A 117 -2.44 20.24 1.18
N TYR A 118 -2.02 20.52 2.42
CA TYR A 118 -1.10 21.65 2.71
C TYR A 118 0.38 21.27 2.69
N GLY A 119 0.73 20.03 2.85
CA GLY A 119 2.12 19.61 2.93
C GLY A 119 2.40 18.16 2.53
N GLY A 120 1.45 17.52 1.84
CA GLY A 120 1.61 16.19 1.27
C GLY A 120 1.93 15.10 2.31
N ALA A 121 2.65 14.10 1.86
CA ALA A 121 3.11 12.96 2.67
C ALA A 121 3.89 13.39 3.91
N GLU A 122 4.75 14.41 3.79
CA GLU A 122 5.58 14.90 4.89
C GLU A 122 4.73 15.43 6.04
N ALA A 123 3.72 16.24 5.74
CA ALA A 123 2.81 16.79 6.73
C ALA A 123 1.97 15.70 7.40
N MET A 124 1.57 14.68 6.65
CA MET A 124 0.82 13.55 7.20
C MET A 124 1.66 12.73 8.16
N VAL A 125 2.89 12.38 7.79
CA VAL A 125 3.81 11.65 8.67
C VAL A 125 4.09 12.44 9.95
N GLN A 126 4.36 13.74 9.85
CA GLN A 126 4.57 14.60 11.03
C GLN A 126 3.33 14.65 11.93
N ALA A 127 2.15 14.87 11.33
CA ALA A 127 0.90 14.95 12.10
C ALA A 127 0.57 13.65 12.83
N VAL A 128 0.81 12.49 12.20
CA VAL A 128 0.57 11.17 12.82
C VAL A 128 1.63 10.85 13.86
N ASN A 129 2.90 11.20 13.63
CA ASN A 129 3.98 11.05 14.62
C ASN A 129 3.64 11.83 15.91
N GLU A 130 3.19 13.09 15.77
CA GLU A 130 2.80 13.92 16.92
C GLU A 130 1.53 13.43 17.61
N LEU A 131 0.51 13.04 16.83
CA LEU A 131 -0.78 12.57 17.35
C LEU A 131 -0.65 11.28 18.14
N CYS A 132 0.12 10.33 17.61
CA CYS A 132 0.24 8.97 18.16
C CYS A 132 1.47 8.78 19.05
N GLY A 133 2.42 9.73 19.08
CA GLY A 133 3.66 9.61 19.83
C GLY A 133 4.58 8.50 19.32
N VAL A 134 4.56 8.24 18.01
CA VAL A 134 5.35 7.18 17.36
C VAL A 134 6.30 7.77 16.31
N GLN A 135 7.20 6.93 15.80
CA GLN A 135 8.08 7.26 14.68
C GLN A 135 7.75 6.32 13.52
N ILE A 136 7.34 6.88 12.39
CA ILE A 136 6.97 6.11 11.20
C ILE A 136 8.23 5.76 10.42
N ALA A 137 8.41 4.46 10.10
CA ALA A 137 9.51 3.95 9.29
C ALA A 137 9.16 3.89 7.80
N HIS A 138 7.90 3.58 7.47
CA HIS A 138 7.45 3.44 6.08
C HIS A 138 6.18 4.22 5.81
N TYR A 139 6.08 4.66 4.58
CA TYR A 139 4.92 5.37 4.06
C TYR A 139 4.45 4.72 2.77
N ALA A 140 3.16 4.50 2.64
CA ALA A 140 2.53 4.06 1.41
C ALA A 140 1.23 4.84 1.18
N GLU A 141 1.01 5.24 -0.06
CA GLU A 141 -0.16 5.97 -0.50
C GLU A 141 -0.74 5.30 -1.73
N VAL A 142 -2.06 5.19 -1.77
CA VAL A 142 -2.78 4.58 -2.88
C VAL A 142 -4.02 5.40 -3.21
N SER A 143 -4.21 5.72 -4.48
CA SER A 143 -5.45 6.28 -5.02
C SER A 143 -6.48 5.18 -5.29
N PHE A 144 -7.71 5.55 -5.64
CA PHE A 144 -8.74 4.58 -6.05
C PHE A 144 -8.28 3.73 -7.24
N ASP A 145 -7.72 4.35 -8.29
CA ASP A 145 -7.21 3.64 -9.47
C ASP A 145 -6.02 2.74 -9.11
N GLY A 146 -5.16 3.21 -8.21
CA GLY A 146 -4.05 2.43 -7.69
C GLY A 146 -4.52 1.22 -6.88
N MET A 147 -5.57 1.36 -6.07
CA MET A 147 -6.18 0.26 -5.31
C MET A 147 -6.78 -0.79 -6.24
N GLN A 148 -7.55 -0.36 -7.26
CA GLN A 148 -8.08 -1.26 -8.27
C GLN A 148 -6.97 -2.04 -8.97
N SER A 149 -5.93 -1.35 -9.43
CA SER A 149 -4.78 -1.98 -10.08
C SER A 149 -4.03 -2.95 -9.16
N LEU A 150 -3.95 -2.64 -7.86
CA LEU A 150 -3.35 -3.52 -6.86
C LEU A 150 -4.17 -4.80 -6.68
N ILE A 151 -5.50 -4.67 -6.54
CA ILE A 151 -6.41 -5.80 -6.41
C ILE A 151 -6.36 -6.69 -7.65
N ASP A 152 -6.40 -6.10 -8.85
CA ASP A 152 -6.29 -6.83 -10.12
C ASP A 152 -4.96 -7.60 -10.22
N SER A 153 -3.87 -7.01 -9.71
CA SER A 153 -2.54 -7.63 -9.77
C SER A 153 -2.40 -8.90 -8.92
N VAL A 154 -3.22 -9.04 -7.89
CA VAL A 154 -3.26 -10.24 -7.02
C VAL A 154 -4.37 -11.22 -7.43
N GLY A 155 -5.09 -10.93 -8.51
CA GLY A 155 -6.12 -11.82 -9.05
C GLY A 155 -7.52 -11.61 -8.46
N GLY A 156 -7.79 -10.42 -7.91
CA GLY A 156 -9.04 -10.10 -7.26
C GLY A 156 -9.06 -10.39 -5.76
N ILE A 157 -10.17 -10.11 -5.13
CA ILE A 157 -10.43 -10.43 -3.71
C ILE A 157 -11.83 -11.00 -3.56
N ASP A 158 -11.97 -11.99 -2.68
CA ASP A 158 -13.28 -12.53 -2.30
C ASP A 158 -13.82 -11.75 -1.11
N ILE A 159 -15.02 -11.18 -1.27
CA ILE A 159 -15.71 -10.48 -0.19
C ILE A 159 -17.14 -11.01 -0.05
N ASN A 160 -17.68 -10.90 1.15
CA ASN A 160 -19.09 -11.16 1.42
C ASN A 160 -19.79 -9.83 1.66
N ALA A 161 -20.50 -9.33 0.63
CA ALA A 161 -21.28 -8.11 0.73
C ALA A 161 -22.45 -8.33 1.69
N THR A 162 -22.57 -7.48 2.71
CA THR A 162 -23.64 -7.60 3.72
C THR A 162 -24.97 -7.12 3.20
N ASP A 163 -24.96 -6.17 2.27
CA ASP A 163 -26.14 -5.48 1.77
C ASP A 163 -26.07 -5.30 0.24
N ASP A 164 -27.22 -5.11 -0.38
CA ASP A 164 -27.28 -4.70 -1.77
C ASP A 164 -26.85 -3.24 -1.91
N VAL A 165 -25.96 -2.96 -2.85
CA VAL A 165 -25.58 -1.60 -3.24
C VAL A 165 -26.04 -1.35 -4.67
N ASP A 166 -26.86 -0.34 -4.86
CA ASP A 166 -27.33 0.09 -6.18
C ASP A 166 -27.21 1.63 -6.23
N ASP A 167 -26.14 2.12 -6.85
CA ASP A 167 -25.83 3.56 -6.94
C ASP A 167 -25.56 3.97 -8.40
N PRO A 168 -26.62 4.06 -9.22
CA PRO A 168 -26.49 4.41 -10.63
C PRO A 168 -26.15 5.89 -10.85
N GLU A 169 -26.32 6.75 -9.84
CA GLU A 169 -26.11 8.20 -9.97
C GLU A 169 -24.63 8.60 -9.76
N HIS A 170 -23.89 7.88 -8.90
CA HIS A 170 -22.56 8.29 -8.53
C HIS A 170 -21.46 7.31 -8.98
N LEU A 171 -21.72 6.01 -8.90
CA LEU A 171 -20.71 4.99 -9.14
C LEU A 171 -21.01 4.07 -10.32
N ASP A 172 -22.24 4.06 -10.83
CA ASP A 172 -22.72 3.09 -11.85
C ASP A 172 -22.41 1.63 -11.47
N ILE A 173 -22.51 1.33 -10.17
CA ILE A 173 -22.18 0.03 -9.59
C ILE A 173 -23.43 -0.59 -9.02
N LYS A 174 -23.60 -1.88 -9.30
CA LYS A 174 -24.61 -2.72 -8.68
C LYS A 174 -23.94 -3.94 -8.07
N ILE A 175 -24.00 -4.04 -6.74
CA ILE A 175 -23.49 -5.18 -5.98
C ILE A 175 -24.66 -5.80 -5.25
N THR A 176 -24.87 -7.11 -5.40
CA THR A 176 -25.87 -7.84 -4.63
C THR A 176 -25.25 -8.39 -3.35
N ALA A 177 -26.03 -8.47 -2.28
CA ALA A 177 -25.57 -9.11 -1.03
C ALA A 177 -25.12 -10.56 -1.29
N GLY A 178 -24.11 -11.00 -0.58
CA GLY A 178 -23.52 -12.32 -0.68
C GLY A 178 -22.08 -12.31 -1.18
N GLN A 179 -21.60 -13.49 -1.60
CA GLN A 179 -20.22 -13.67 -2.07
C GLN A 179 -20.00 -12.95 -3.40
N GLN A 180 -18.94 -12.14 -3.45
CA GLN A 180 -18.46 -11.41 -4.62
C GLN A 180 -16.97 -11.73 -4.82
N HIS A 181 -16.52 -11.68 -6.08
CA HIS A 181 -15.10 -11.85 -6.45
C HIS A 181 -14.65 -10.66 -7.25
#